data_7d54408a4f48f12d7a6967dd3d30e385
#
_entry.id   7d54408a4f48f12d7a6967dd3d30e385
#
_cell.length_a   1.000
_cell.length_b   1.000
_cell.length_c   1.000
_cell.angle_alpha   90.00
_cell.angle_beta   90.00
_cell.angle_gamma   90.00
#
_symmetry.space_group_name_H-M   'P 1'
#
loop_
_entity.id
_entity.type
_entity.pdbx_description
1 polymer ?
#
loop_
_entity_poly.entity_id
_entity_poly.type
_entity_poly.pdbx_seq_one_letter_code
_entity_poly.pdbx_strand_id
1 'polypeptide(L)'
;PNAPDYWEDAWEATRDVEALAGERLPREDLSLAINSPYARTQNQLHIHIDCIRTDVAEALRTHADEIGDTWAPFAPKIGRTPYRAIRVPTLQQPGANPFQLLARSQPDMSRETLAVVGATLPGGVPGFYLLETRADPAVPFSGGAEELQDHDCKIAHLPMQN
;
A
#
# COMPACT_ATOMS: atom_id res chain seq x y z
N PRO A 1 -19.24 -6.87 -15.14
CA PRO A 1 -18.70 -8.17 -14.79
C PRO A 1 -18.14 -8.09 -13.38
N ASN A 2 -18.58 -8.99 -12.51
CA ASN A 2 -18.14 -9.07 -11.13
C ASN A 2 -16.73 -9.68 -11.12
N ALA A 3 -15.70 -8.85 -11.17
CA ALA A 3 -14.37 -9.32 -10.87
C ALA A 3 -14.31 -9.67 -9.37
N PRO A 4 -13.57 -10.73 -8.98
CA PRO A 4 -13.34 -11.04 -7.58
C PRO A 4 -12.72 -9.84 -6.84
N ASP A 5 -12.96 -9.76 -5.54
CA ASP A 5 -12.38 -8.69 -4.72
C ASP A 5 -10.97 -9.06 -4.29
N TYR A 6 -10.03 -9.06 -5.26
CA TYR A 6 -8.65 -9.46 -5.05
C TYR A 6 -7.94 -8.71 -3.93
N TRP A 7 -8.34 -7.47 -3.65
CA TRP A 7 -7.69 -6.69 -2.60
C TRP A 7 -8.11 -7.15 -1.21
N GLU A 8 -9.38 -7.51 -1.04
CA GLU A 8 -9.87 -8.05 0.23
C GLU A 8 -9.31 -9.44 0.48
N ASP A 9 -9.36 -10.31 -0.54
CA ASP A 9 -8.77 -11.66 -0.45
C ASP A 9 -7.27 -11.59 -0.10
N ALA A 10 -6.52 -10.65 -0.72
CA ALA A 10 -5.11 -10.44 -0.41
C ALA A 10 -4.90 -9.89 1.00
N TRP A 11 -5.80 -9.01 1.47
CA TRP A 11 -5.71 -8.51 2.84
C TRP A 11 -5.97 -9.61 3.87
N GLU A 12 -6.90 -10.52 3.61
CA GLU A 12 -7.12 -11.69 4.47
C GLU A 12 -5.89 -12.60 4.52
N ALA A 13 -5.13 -12.69 3.43
CA ALA A 13 -3.91 -13.48 3.35
C ALA A 13 -2.71 -12.85 4.09
N THR A 14 -2.82 -11.64 4.65
CA THR A 14 -1.78 -11.07 5.54
C THR A 14 -1.53 -11.92 6.79
N ARG A 15 -2.49 -12.76 7.18
CA ARG A 15 -2.30 -13.77 8.24
C ARG A 15 -1.14 -14.73 7.96
N ASP A 16 -0.79 -14.95 6.70
CA ASP A 16 0.34 -15.80 6.33
C ASP A 16 1.68 -15.12 6.64
N VAL A 17 1.74 -13.79 6.49
CA VAL A 17 2.89 -12.97 6.92
C VAL A 17 3.05 -13.03 8.44
N GLU A 18 1.94 -12.88 9.18
CA GLU A 18 1.93 -13.02 10.64
C GLU A 18 2.42 -14.41 11.08
N ALA A 19 1.98 -15.46 10.38
CA ALA A 19 2.41 -16.83 10.67
C ALA A 19 3.92 -17.01 10.43
N LEU A 20 4.47 -16.42 9.37
CA LEU A 20 5.91 -16.45 9.09
C LEU A 20 6.70 -15.61 10.10
N ALA A 21 6.17 -14.47 10.54
CA ALA A 21 6.76 -13.65 11.58
C ALA A 21 6.69 -14.30 12.98
N GLY A 22 5.81 -15.28 13.17
CA GLY A 22 5.60 -15.98 14.43
C GLY A 22 4.81 -15.19 15.47
N GLU A 23 4.19 -14.08 15.08
CA GLU A 23 3.42 -13.23 15.96
C GLU A 23 2.31 -12.47 15.23
N ARG A 24 1.36 -11.94 16.00
CA ARG A 24 0.34 -11.01 15.47
C ARG A 24 0.96 -9.65 15.28
N LEU A 25 0.71 -9.05 14.12
CA LEU A 25 1.21 -7.73 13.77
C LEU A 25 0.09 -6.69 13.81
N PRO A 26 0.39 -5.47 14.26
CA PRO A 26 -0.50 -4.33 14.03
C PRO A 26 -0.84 -4.21 12.55
N ARG A 27 -2.07 -3.85 12.23
CA ARG A 27 -2.48 -3.69 10.84
C ARG A 27 -1.65 -2.66 10.07
N GLU A 28 -1.13 -1.67 10.78
CA GLU A 28 -0.28 -0.60 10.26
C GLU A 28 1.10 -1.11 9.79
N ASP A 29 1.48 -2.32 10.20
CA ASP A 29 2.74 -2.95 9.82
C ASP A 29 2.61 -3.84 8.58
N LEU A 30 1.39 -4.03 8.07
CA LEU A 30 1.06 -4.92 6.96
C LEU A 30 0.70 -4.13 5.71
N SER A 31 1.13 -4.65 4.56
CA SER A 31 0.93 -4.00 3.27
C SER A 31 0.70 -4.97 2.12
N LEU A 32 0.02 -4.45 1.10
CA LEU A 32 -0.16 -5.08 -0.20
C LEU A 32 0.46 -4.17 -1.26
N ALA A 33 1.10 -4.74 -2.28
CA ALA A 33 1.70 -3.95 -3.34
C ALA A 33 1.49 -4.58 -4.72
N ILE A 34 1.23 -3.74 -5.71
CA ILE A 34 1.21 -4.09 -7.14
C ILE A 34 2.19 -3.19 -7.88
N ASN A 35 3.10 -3.82 -8.60
CA ASN A 35 4.07 -3.13 -9.41
C ASN A 35 3.51 -2.80 -10.80
N SER A 36 3.95 -1.67 -11.35
CA SER A 36 3.69 -1.31 -12.74
C SER A 36 4.35 -2.29 -13.72
N PRO A 37 3.96 -2.29 -15.00
CA PRO A 37 4.66 -3.04 -16.05
C PRO A 37 6.16 -2.76 -16.14
N TYR A 38 6.62 -1.61 -15.67
CA TYR A 38 8.03 -1.19 -15.70
C TYR A 38 8.89 -1.83 -14.61
N ALA A 39 8.28 -2.33 -13.53
CA ALA A 39 8.99 -2.91 -12.39
C ALA A 39 8.62 -4.37 -12.09
N ARG A 40 7.62 -4.92 -12.76
CA ARG A 40 7.22 -6.32 -12.57
C ARG A 40 8.04 -7.25 -13.45
N THR A 41 8.29 -8.46 -12.95
CA THR A 41 8.99 -9.54 -13.70
C THR A 41 8.03 -10.48 -14.42
N GLN A 42 6.74 -10.45 -14.08
CA GLN A 42 5.69 -11.32 -14.64
C GLN A 42 4.53 -10.48 -15.16
N ASN A 43 3.94 -10.88 -16.29
CA ASN A 43 2.84 -10.15 -16.93
C ASN A 43 1.44 -10.48 -16.38
N GLN A 44 1.35 -11.36 -15.38
CA GLN A 44 0.09 -11.66 -14.70
C GLN A 44 -0.09 -10.72 -13.51
N LEU A 45 -1.34 -10.47 -13.15
CA LEU A 45 -1.67 -9.77 -11.92
C LEU A 45 -1.17 -10.60 -10.73
N HIS A 46 -0.36 -10.00 -9.89
CA HIS A 46 0.04 -10.56 -8.60
C HIS A 46 0.13 -9.43 -7.59
N ILE A 47 -0.25 -9.75 -6.37
CA ILE A 47 -0.21 -8.83 -5.23
C ILE A 47 0.87 -9.34 -4.28
N HIS A 48 1.87 -8.51 -4.01
CA HIS A 48 2.86 -8.77 -2.97
C HIS A 48 2.23 -8.47 -1.61
N ILE A 49 2.32 -9.42 -0.69
CA ILE A 49 1.78 -9.30 0.66
C ILE A 49 2.96 -9.38 1.62
N ASP A 50 3.22 -8.31 2.36
CA ASP A 50 4.39 -8.25 3.23
C ASP A 50 4.27 -7.18 4.31
N CYS A 51 5.27 -7.13 5.20
CA CYS A 51 5.43 -6.03 6.12
C CYS A 51 5.79 -4.74 5.38
N ILE A 52 5.31 -3.61 5.92
CA ILE A 52 5.75 -2.30 5.45
C ILE A 52 7.16 -1.98 6.00
N ARG A 53 7.96 -1.23 5.26
CA ARG A 53 9.23 -0.73 5.77
C ARG A 53 9.01 0.22 6.96
N THR A 54 9.89 0.13 7.95
CA THR A 54 9.81 0.92 9.19
C THR A 54 9.77 2.43 8.93
N ASP A 55 10.59 2.93 8.00
CA ASP A 55 10.63 4.36 7.65
C ASP A 55 9.35 4.83 6.95
N VAL A 56 8.72 3.96 6.16
CA VAL A 56 7.43 4.24 5.51
C VAL A 56 6.31 4.27 6.55
N ALA A 57 6.28 3.29 7.45
CA ALA A 57 5.31 3.27 8.55
C ALA A 57 5.40 4.53 9.42
N GLU A 58 6.63 4.95 9.75
CA GLU A 58 6.88 6.18 10.51
C GLU A 58 6.40 7.42 9.76
N ALA A 59 6.67 7.52 8.44
CA ALA A 59 6.19 8.62 7.61
C ALA A 59 4.67 8.69 7.58
N LEU A 60 3.99 7.55 7.39
CA LEU A 60 2.53 7.47 7.37
C LEU A 60 1.93 7.87 8.71
N ARG A 61 2.50 7.41 9.82
CA ARG A 61 2.06 7.74 11.17
C ARG A 61 2.21 9.24 11.47
N THR A 62 3.35 9.82 11.10
CA THR A 62 3.67 11.23 11.37
C THR A 62 2.80 12.18 10.54
N HIS A 63 2.45 11.78 9.31
CA HIS A 63 1.69 12.60 8.37
C HIS A 63 0.23 12.11 8.19
N ALA A 64 -0.29 11.31 9.12
CA ALA A 64 -1.63 10.74 9.04
C ALA A 64 -2.73 11.79 8.83
N ASP A 65 -2.61 12.95 9.49
CA ASP A 65 -3.57 14.05 9.39
C ASP A 65 -3.59 14.75 8.02
N GLU A 66 -2.52 14.56 7.23
CA GLU A 66 -2.41 15.11 5.88
C GLU A 66 -3.07 14.20 4.82
N ILE A 67 -3.37 12.94 5.17
CA ILE A 67 -3.98 11.98 4.25
C ILE A 67 -5.50 12.08 4.37
N GLY A 68 -6.13 12.66 3.35
CA GLY A 68 -7.58 12.86 3.28
C GLY A 68 -8.33 11.81 2.49
N ASP A 69 -9.60 12.08 2.20
CA ASP A 69 -10.52 11.19 1.48
C ASP A 69 -10.44 11.39 -0.04
N THR A 70 -9.48 12.17 -0.52
CA THR A 70 -9.19 12.41 -1.94
C THR A 70 -7.71 12.26 -2.19
N TRP A 71 -7.35 11.83 -3.42
CA TRP A 71 -5.96 11.69 -3.81
C TRP A 71 -5.22 13.04 -3.73
N ALA A 72 -4.15 13.08 -2.95
CA ALA A 72 -3.30 14.25 -2.78
C ALA A 72 -1.81 13.84 -2.72
N PRO A 73 -0.89 14.74 -3.11
CA PRO A 73 0.53 14.50 -2.94
C PRO A 73 0.87 14.14 -1.50
N PHE A 74 1.68 13.10 -1.31
CA PHE A 74 2.25 12.74 -0.02
C PHE A 74 3.65 13.30 0.08
N ALA A 75 3.85 14.29 0.93
CA ALA A 75 5.07 15.08 0.98
C ALA A 75 6.33 14.28 1.35
N PRO A 76 6.29 13.29 2.28
CA PRO A 76 7.46 12.49 2.61
C PRO A 76 7.98 11.68 1.42
N LYS A 77 9.32 11.63 1.28
CA LYS A 77 9.96 10.79 0.28
C LYS A 77 10.07 9.35 0.82
N ILE A 78 9.14 8.50 0.39
CA ILE A 78 9.08 7.10 0.79
C ILE A 78 9.58 6.12 -0.28
N GLY A 79 9.72 6.54 -1.52
CA GLY A 79 10.18 5.73 -2.65
C GLY A 79 11.03 6.52 -3.64
N ARG A 80 11.27 5.94 -4.82
CA ARG A 80 12.11 6.52 -5.88
C ARG A 80 11.43 7.67 -6.61
N THR A 81 10.12 7.62 -6.70
CA THR A 81 9.25 8.64 -7.33
C THR A 81 8.29 9.21 -6.28
N PRO A 82 7.76 10.42 -6.48
CA PRO A 82 6.76 10.98 -5.57
C PRO A 82 5.50 10.12 -5.49
N TYR A 83 4.93 10.01 -4.30
CA TYR A 83 3.69 9.30 -4.05
C TYR A 83 2.52 10.26 -3.83
N ARG A 84 1.32 9.82 -4.19
CA ARG A 84 0.05 10.39 -3.72
C ARG A 84 -0.60 9.40 -2.76
N ALA A 85 -1.41 9.91 -1.86
CA ALA A 85 -2.10 9.11 -0.85
C ALA A 85 -3.58 9.48 -0.77
N ILE A 86 -4.38 8.49 -0.36
CA ILE A 86 -5.78 8.63 0.02
C ILE A 86 -6.07 7.66 1.17
N ARG A 87 -6.95 8.01 2.08
CA ARG A 87 -7.48 7.08 3.08
C ARG A 87 -8.84 6.53 2.65
N VAL A 88 -9.08 5.25 2.96
CA VAL A 88 -10.35 4.58 2.71
C VAL A 88 -10.75 3.70 3.90
N PRO A 89 -12.05 3.59 4.21
CA PRO A 89 -12.51 2.78 5.35
C PRO A 89 -12.52 1.28 5.04
N THR A 90 -12.52 0.89 3.77
CA THR A 90 -12.64 -0.50 3.33
C THR A 90 -12.00 -0.68 1.96
N LEU A 91 -11.69 -1.92 1.59
CA LEU A 91 -11.24 -2.30 0.24
C LEU A 91 -12.38 -2.90 -0.60
N GLN A 92 -13.54 -3.10 0.00
CA GLN A 92 -14.70 -3.78 -0.62
C GLN A 92 -15.38 -2.94 -1.69
N GLN A 93 -15.96 -3.61 -2.67
CA GLN A 93 -16.88 -3.05 -3.66
C GLN A 93 -18.28 -2.83 -3.05
N PRO A 94 -19.09 -1.89 -3.58
CA PRO A 94 -18.78 -0.93 -4.64
C PRO A 94 -18.18 0.37 -4.12
N GLY A 95 -17.24 0.94 -4.91
CA GLY A 95 -16.79 2.32 -4.69
C GLY A 95 -15.47 2.50 -3.94
N ALA A 96 -15.02 1.50 -3.19
CA ALA A 96 -13.76 1.54 -2.42
C ALA A 96 -12.64 0.65 -3.00
N ASN A 97 -12.90 -0.06 -4.10
CA ASN A 97 -11.88 -0.88 -4.73
C ASN A 97 -10.69 -0.03 -5.19
N PRO A 98 -9.45 -0.33 -4.74
CA PRO A 98 -8.26 0.45 -5.02
C PRO A 98 -8.02 0.72 -6.51
N PHE A 99 -8.21 -0.28 -7.38
CA PHE A 99 -8.08 -0.09 -8.83
C PHE A 99 -9.08 0.91 -9.40
N GLN A 100 -10.34 0.85 -8.95
CA GLN A 100 -11.38 1.75 -9.42
C GLN A 100 -11.14 3.18 -8.93
N LEU A 101 -10.71 3.34 -7.67
CA LEU A 101 -10.38 4.65 -7.12
C LEU A 101 -9.21 5.28 -7.89
N LEU A 102 -8.19 4.50 -8.19
CA LEU A 102 -7.04 4.98 -8.96
C LEU A 102 -7.45 5.30 -10.41
N ALA A 103 -8.14 4.41 -11.10
CA ALA A 103 -8.56 4.60 -12.50
C ALA A 103 -9.45 5.83 -12.71
N ARG A 104 -10.25 6.23 -11.71
CA ARG A 104 -11.05 7.46 -11.77
C ARG A 104 -10.18 8.72 -11.72
N SER A 105 -9.02 8.68 -11.05
CA SER A 105 -8.10 9.81 -10.94
C SER A 105 -7.01 9.79 -12.01
N GLN A 106 -6.69 8.60 -12.53
CA GLN A 106 -5.65 8.36 -13.53
C GLN A 106 -6.18 7.43 -14.63
N PRO A 107 -6.74 7.97 -15.71
CA PRO A 107 -7.29 7.14 -16.80
C PRO A 107 -6.24 6.27 -17.51
N ASP A 108 -4.99 6.71 -17.58
CA ASP A 108 -3.86 5.92 -18.10
C ASP A 108 -3.18 5.15 -16.96
N MET A 109 -3.62 3.90 -16.78
CA MET A 109 -3.10 2.98 -15.77
C MET A 109 -1.78 2.29 -16.17
N SER A 110 -1.24 2.57 -17.35
CA SER A 110 -0.12 1.81 -17.93
C SER A 110 1.20 1.93 -17.15
N ARG A 111 1.33 2.95 -16.31
CA ARG A 111 2.53 3.23 -15.50
C ARG A 111 2.27 3.24 -14.01
N GLU A 112 1.04 3.01 -13.61
CA GLU A 112 0.64 3.14 -12.23
C GLU A 112 1.10 1.96 -11.38
N THR A 113 1.48 2.26 -10.15
CA THR A 113 1.68 1.29 -9.07
C THR A 113 0.74 1.60 -7.94
N LEU A 114 0.47 0.63 -7.11
CA LEU A 114 -0.46 0.81 -6.00
C LEU A 114 0.00 -0.01 -4.80
N ALA A 115 0.10 0.63 -3.65
CA ALA A 115 0.23 -0.03 -2.37
C ALA A 115 -0.99 0.24 -1.50
N VAL A 116 -1.35 -0.74 -0.70
CA VAL A 116 -2.36 -0.66 0.35
C VAL A 116 -1.67 -0.94 1.67
N VAL A 117 -1.83 -0.05 2.63
CA VAL A 117 -1.27 -0.20 3.98
C VAL A 117 -2.42 -0.14 4.97
N GLY A 118 -2.46 -1.07 5.91
CA GLY A 118 -3.44 -1.01 6.99
C GLY A 118 -3.27 0.29 7.79
N ALA A 119 -4.37 0.84 8.29
CA ALA A 119 -4.36 2.08 9.03
C ALA A 119 -5.42 2.10 10.12
N THR A 120 -5.17 2.87 11.17
CA THR A 120 -6.21 3.34 12.09
C THR A 120 -6.55 4.77 11.71
N LEU A 121 -7.76 4.96 11.21
CA LEU A 121 -8.27 6.25 10.73
C LEU A 121 -8.73 7.14 11.92
N PRO A 122 -8.96 8.45 11.70
CA PRO A 122 -9.51 9.33 12.71
C PRO A 122 -10.74 8.73 13.40
N GLY A 123 -10.79 8.84 14.73
CA GLY A 123 -11.83 8.19 15.54
C GLY A 123 -11.50 6.76 15.96
N GLY A 124 -10.30 6.25 15.66
CA GLY A 124 -9.87 4.89 16.01
C GLY A 124 -10.49 3.80 15.14
N VAL A 125 -11.01 4.14 13.97
CA VAL A 125 -11.67 3.20 13.06
C VAL A 125 -10.62 2.50 12.19
N PRO A 126 -10.64 1.16 12.08
CA PRO A 126 -9.81 0.45 11.11
C PRO A 126 -10.09 0.90 9.68
N GLY A 127 -9.04 1.06 8.89
CA GLY A 127 -9.12 1.44 7.48
C GLY A 127 -7.80 1.20 6.78
N PHE A 128 -7.56 1.95 5.69
CA PHE A 128 -6.39 1.77 4.85
C PHE A 128 -5.89 3.10 4.31
N TYR A 129 -4.60 3.18 4.08
CA TYR A 129 -3.99 4.14 3.16
C TYR A 129 -3.72 3.47 1.83
N LEU A 130 -4.16 4.10 0.75
CA LEU A 130 -3.77 3.73 -0.60
C LEU A 130 -2.67 4.71 -1.02
N LEU A 131 -1.56 4.16 -1.50
CA LEU A 131 -0.41 4.92 -1.96
C LEU A 131 -0.19 4.61 -3.44
N GLU A 132 -0.11 5.61 -4.27
CA GLU A 132 0.17 5.41 -5.69
C GLU A 132 1.39 6.22 -6.13
N THR A 133 2.11 5.67 -7.08
CA THR A 133 3.14 6.40 -7.82
C THR A 133 3.16 5.95 -9.26
N ARG A 134 3.63 6.84 -10.13
CA ARG A 134 3.76 6.60 -11.55
C ARG A 134 5.20 6.27 -11.91
N ALA A 135 5.41 5.19 -12.66
CA ALA A 135 6.73 4.86 -13.18
C ALA A 135 7.27 5.98 -14.07
N ASP A 136 8.49 6.41 -13.77
CA ASP A 136 9.24 7.36 -14.59
C ASP A 136 10.38 6.60 -15.31
N PRO A 137 10.34 6.47 -16.65
CA PRO A 137 11.40 5.79 -17.39
C PRO A 137 12.80 6.40 -17.20
N ALA A 138 12.88 7.67 -16.79
CA ALA A 138 14.14 8.33 -16.48
C ALA A 138 14.71 7.96 -15.10
N VAL A 139 13.89 7.34 -14.22
CA VAL A 139 14.29 6.92 -12.89
C VAL A 139 14.42 5.39 -12.86
N PRO A 140 15.65 4.86 -12.77
CA PRO A 140 15.86 3.41 -12.72
C PRO A 140 15.08 2.74 -11.62
N PHE A 141 14.45 1.60 -11.93
CA PHE A 141 13.66 0.79 -11.01
C PHE A 141 12.45 1.53 -10.41
N SER A 142 11.97 2.61 -11.02
CA SER A 142 10.73 3.26 -10.61
C SER A 142 9.50 2.42 -10.96
N GLY A 143 8.39 2.72 -10.30
CA GLY A 143 7.10 2.06 -10.59
C GLY A 143 6.92 0.71 -9.91
N GLY A 144 7.68 0.43 -8.85
CA GLY A 144 7.53 -0.75 -8.01
C GLY A 144 7.07 -0.37 -6.61
N ALA A 145 5.77 -0.56 -6.29
CA ALA A 145 5.26 -0.30 -4.95
C ALA A 145 5.81 -1.28 -3.89
N GLU A 146 6.32 -2.42 -4.31
CA GLU A 146 7.06 -3.36 -3.47
C GLU A 146 8.31 -2.72 -2.82
N GLU A 147 8.82 -1.60 -3.36
CA GLU A 147 9.89 -0.83 -2.72
C GLU A 147 9.52 -0.29 -1.33
N LEU A 148 8.23 -0.25 -1.00
CA LEU A 148 7.72 0.18 0.31
C LEU A 148 7.69 -0.97 1.32
N GLN A 149 7.94 -2.22 0.89
CA GLN A 149 7.85 -3.43 1.69
C GLN A 149 9.21 -3.87 2.23
N ASP A 150 9.22 -4.65 3.31
CA ASP A 150 10.39 -5.25 3.93
C ASP A 150 10.17 -6.74 4.15
N HIS A 151 10.76 -7.56 3.29
CA HIS A 151 10.65 -9.03 3.33
C HIS A 151 11.26 -9.66 4.60
N ASP A 152 12.14 -8.93 5.29
CA ASP A 152 12.69 -9.36 6.59
C ASP A 152 11.78 -9.00 7.76
N CYS A 153 10.70 -8.26 7.49
CA CYS A 153 9.72 -7.79 8.48
C CYS A 153 10.37 -7.18 9.75
N LYS A 154 11.35 -6.30 9.56
CA LYS A 154 12.11 -5.69 10.69
C LYS A 154 11.22 -4.92 11.64
N ILE A 155 10.09 -4.40 11.16
CA ILE A 155 9.12 -3.67 11.96
C ILE A 155 8.55 -4.53 13.10
N ALA A 156 8.38 -5.83 12.88
CA ALA A 156 7.90 -6.79 13.88
C ALA A 156 8.85 -6.94 15.08
N HIS A 157 10.14 -6.65 14.87
CA HIS A 157 11.19 -6.85 15.88
C HIS A 157 11.62 -5.54 16.56
N LEU A 158 10.94 -4.44 16.31
CA LEU A 158 11.20 -3.19 16.99
C LEU A 158 10.67 -3.24 18.43
N PRO A 159 11.43 -2.70 19.43
CA PRO A 159 10.89 -2.57 20.77
C PRO A 159 9.64 -1.67 20.74
N MET A 160 8.56 -2.14 21.37
CA MET A 160 7.33 -1.34 21.50
C MET A 160 7.67 0.01 22.12
N GLN A 161 7.41 1.07 21.40
CA GLN A 161 7.53 2.43 21.94
C GLN A 161 6.34 2.64 22.90
N ASN A 162 6.62 2.64 24.20
CA ASN A 162 5.67 2.97 25.24
C ASN A 162 5.33 4.47 25.22
#